data_ba50fe47239842469a86a377e3164fc6
#
_entry.id   ba50fe47239842469a86a377e3164fc6
#
_cell.length_a   1.000
_cell.length_b   1.000
_cell.length_c   1.000
_cell.angle_alpha   90.00
_cell.angle_beta   90.00
_cell.angle_gamma   90.00
#
_symmetry.space_group_name_H-M   'P 1'
#
loop_
_entity.id
_entity.type
_entity.pdbx_description
1 polymer ?
#
loop_
_entity_poly.entity_id
_entity_poly.type
_entity_poly.pdbx_seq_one_letter_code
_entity_poly.pdbx_strand_id
1 'polypeptide(L)'
;MSDLLDRLPRLATTGVGSLPHTDPEAAVRHVVRSYDIPFCPQLPRLDGDMIVEWVGVEPGRCGWSPDRDRREPYAWPAFLDAVTKAPPDHRIVKLQVTGPVTLCGAIADSDDPSPFLFARDVGAWLGAQTQPQVDELRERGIDCLLIVDEPALNMASVDPTVIDAWEPLRTVGAAWGLHVCCRPPWALLEAAQPDVLNIDLVAFRLDQTGGESVSRMTRLGTTMAWGITPVHQIEPARVAASRLIDAVESVRARDRVGTADRLAGSLVTASCGTGAQAIDRESHIAGVLRTALGLAVR
;
A
#
# COMPACT_ATOMS: atom_id res chain seq x y z
N MET A 1 6.56 18.39 2.79
CA MET A 1 5.97 17.26 3.53
C MET A 1 4.53 17.62 3.80
N SER A 2 3.61 16.74 3.47
CA SER A 2 2.18 17.03 3.65
C SER A 2 1.83 16.97 5.15
N ASP A 3 1.02 17.90 5.61
CA ASP A 3 0.37 17.93 6.93
C ASP A 3 -0.39 16.61 7.25
N LEU A 4 -0.66 15.79 6.22
CA LEU A 4 -1.34 14.50 6.34
C LEU A 4 -0.59 13.54 7.25
N LEU A 5 0.74 13.39 7.07
CA LEU A 5 1.52 12.41 7.85
C LEU A 5 1.57 12.74 9.34
N ASP A 6 1.55 14.05 9.68
CA ASP A 6 1.53 14.51 11.07
C ASP A 6 0.18 14.25 11.76
N ARG A 7 -0.90 14.06 10.97
CA ARG A 7 -2.26 13.75 11.46
C ARG A 7 -2.54 12.24 11.54
N LEU A 8 -1.64 11.38 11.04
CA LEU A 8 -1.82 9.93 11.15
C LEU A 8 -1.88 9.52 12.63
N PRO A 9 -2.88 8.70 13.02
CA PRO A 9 -2.90 8.15 14.36
C PRO A 9 -1.65 7.29 14.60
N ARG A 10 -1.17 7.28 15.85
CA ARG A 10 0.01 6.49 16.22
C ARG A 10 -0.24 5.01 16.05
N LEU A 11 0.64 4.33 15.33
CA LEU A 11 0.57 2.88 15.06
C LEU A 11 -0.81 2.47 14.51
N ALA A 12 -1.39 3.26 13.63
CA ALA A 12 -2.70 2.99 13.07
C ALA A 12 -2.71 1.76 12.15
N THR A 13 -3.79 1.00 12.21
CA THR A 13 -4.00 -0.13 11.31
C THR A 13 -4.60 0.32 9.98
N THR A 14 -4.17 -0.30 8.89
CA THR A 14 -4.81 -0.22 7.57
C THR A 14 -4.65 -1.54 6.83
N GLY A 15 -5.46 -1.78 5.79
CA GLY A 15 -5.28 -2.94 4.91
C GLY A 15 -4.32 -2.66 3.76
N VAL A 16 -3.78 -3.70 3.13
CA VAL A 16 -3.02 -3.55 1.89
C VAL A 16 -3.93 -3.11 0.75
N GLY A 17 -5.09 -3.76 0.56
CA GLY A 17 -6.07 -3.30 -0.43
C GLY A 17 -7.10 -4.34 -0.81
N SER A 18 -6.67 -5.50 -1.30
CA SER A 18 -7.60 -6.52 -1.77
C SER A 18 -8.28 -7.27 -0.62
N LEU A 19 -9.60 -7.50 -0.77
CA LEU A 19 -10.45 -8.22 0.17
C LEU A 19 -11.20 -9.38 -0.50
N PRO A 20 -11.55 -10.45 0.27
CA PRO A 20 -12.21 -11.63 -0.25
C PRO A 20 -13.72 -11.48 -0.48
N HIS A 21 -14.27 -10.29 -0.27
CA HIS A 21 -15.69 -10.03 -0.36
C HIS A 21 -16.18 -10.03 -1.82
N THR A 22 -17.46 -10.39 -1.99
CA THR A 22 -18.21 -10.31 -3.26
C THR A 22 -19.38 -9.34 -3.18
N ASP A 23 -19.56 -8.67 -2.04
CA ASP A 23 -20.52 -7.60 -1.80
C ASP A 23 -19.73 -6.33 -1.42
N PRO A 24 -19.74 -5.29 -2.29
CA PRO A 24 -19.02 -4.05 -2.05
C PRO A 24 -19.41 -3.34 -0.73
N GLU A 25 -20.71 -3.32 -0.40
CA GLU A 25 -21.16 -2.70 0.83
C GLU A 25 -20.67 -3.46 2.08
N ALA A 26 -20.67 -4.81 2.03
CA ALA A 26 -20.15 -5.61 3.13
C ALA A 26 -18.63 -5.41 3.29
N ALA A 27 -17.89 -5.32 2.19
CA ALA A 27 -16.46 -5.02 2.19
C ALA A 27 -16.17 -3.66 2.83
N VAL A 28 -16.89 -2.63 2.42
CA VAL A 28 -16.74 -1.27 2.96
C VAL A 28 -17.12 -1.21 4.44
N ARG A 29 -18.24 -1.82 4.83
CA ARG A 29 -18.62 -1.91 6.27
C ARG A 29 -17.55 -2.61 7.10
N HIS A 30 -16.92 -3.66 6.56
CA HIS A 30 -15.81 -4.35 7.23
C HIS A 30 -14.62 -3.40 7.40
N VAL A 31 -14.19 -2.73 6.34
CA VAL A 31 -13.04 -1.79 6.36
C VAL A 31 -13.24 -0.69 7.39
N VAL A 32 -14.36 0.02 7.34
CA VAL A 32 -14.63 1.16 8.21
C VAL A 32 -14.71 0.76 9.69
N ARG A 33 -15.14 -0.48 10.00
CA ARG A 33 -15.22 -0.99 11.39
C ARG A 33 -13.91 -1.59 11.90
N SER A 34 -13.06 -2.07 11.00
CA SER A 34 -11.93 -2.94 11.36
C SER A 34 -10.58 -2.24 11.32
N TYR A 35 -10.47 -1.11 10.66
CA TYR A 35 -9.20 -0.42 10.44
C TYR A 35 -9.28 1.04 10.88
N ASP A 36 -8.18 1.55 11.44
CA ASP A 36 -8.08 2.93 11.89
C ASP A 36 -8.02 3.89 10.69
N ILE A 37 -7.25 3.53 9.65
CA ILE A 37 -7.25 4.24 8.36
C ILE A 37 -8.08 3.42 7.37
N PRO A 38 -9.32 3.83 7.05
CA PRO A 38 -10.13 3.15 6.05
C PRO A 38 -9.49 3.20 4.67
N PHE A 39 -9.65 2.14 3.90
CA PHE A 39 -9.18 2.06 2.52
C PHE A 39 -10.29 1.63 1.58
N CYS A 40 -10.25 2.08 0.32
CA CYS A 40 -11.17 1.58 -0.69
C CYS A 40 -10.80 0.13 -1.01
N PRO A 41 -11.67 -0.86 -0.74
CA PRO A 41 -11.31 -2.25 -0.98
C PRO A 41 -11.29 -2.58 -2.47
N GLN A 42 -10.21 -3.25 -2.92
CA GLN A 42 -10.18 -3.94 -4.19
C GLN A 42 -10.86 -5.31 -4.02
N LEU A 43 -11.69 -5.69 -4.97
CA LEU A 43 -12.53 -6.90 -4.89
C LEU A 43 -12.19 -7.86 -6.03
N PRO A 44 -11.08 -8.62 -5.96
CA PRO A 44 -10.59 -9.42 -7.08
C PRO A 44 -11.56 -10.50 -7.55
N ARG A 45 -12.54 -10.85 -6.75
CA ARG A 45 -13.63 -11.75 -7.16
C ARG A 45 -14.69 -11.09 -8.03
N LEU A 46 -14.68 -9.75 -8.15
CA LEU A 46 -15.57 -8.94 -8.98
C LEU A 46 -14.79 -8.20 -10.06
N ASP A 47 -13.72 -7.51 -9.69
CA ASP A 47 -12.92 -6.65 -10.57
C ASP A 47 -11.84 -7.43 -11.34
N GLY A 48 -11.56 -8.68 -10.94
CA GLY A 48 -10.37 -9.41 -11.35
C GLY A 48 -9.18 -9.11 -10.42
N ASP A 49 -8.04 -9.75 -10.71
CA ASP A 49 -6.82 -9.48 -9.96
C ASP A 49 -6.31 -8.05 -10.25
N MET A 50 -5.23 -7.66 -9.54
CA MET A 50 -4.68 -6.32 -9.63
C MET A 50 -4.21 -5.91 -11.04
N ILE A 51 -3.98 -6.86 -11.96
CA ILE A 51 -3.63 -6.57 -13.36
C ILE A 51 -4.92 -6.40 -14.17
N VAL A 52 -5.84 -7.36 -14.04
CA VAL A 52 -7.11 -7.35 -14.78
C VAL A 52 -7.97 -6.13 -14.44
N GLU A 53 -7.97 -5.71 -13.17
CA GLU A 53 -8.65 -4.49 -12.70
C GLU A 53 -8.29 -3.26 -13.53
N TRP A 54 -7.00 -3.12 -13.89
CA TRP A 54 -6.50 -1.94 -14.61
C TRP A 54 -6.49 -2.10 -16.13
N VAL A 55 -6.07 -3.25 -16.64
CA VAL A 55 -5.90 -3.45 -18.09
C VAL A 55 -7.02 -4.28 -18.72
N GLY A 56 -7.85 -4.94 -17.91
CA GLY A 56 -9.02 -5.71 -18.39
C GLY A 56 -8.66 -6.94 -19.22
N VAL A 57 -7.40 -7.41 -19.15
CA VAL A 57 -6.90 -8.59 -19.85
C VAL A 57 -6.05 -9.44 -18.92
N GLU A 58 -6.05 -10.74 -19.16
CA GLU A 58 -5.18 -11.67 -18.45
C GLU A 58 -3.69 -11.35 -18.69
N PRO A 59 -2.83 -11.52 -17.68
CA PRO A 59 -1.40 -11.36 -17.83
C PRO A 59 -0.83 -12.17 -19.01
N GLY A 60 0.13 -11.58 -19.74
CA GLY A 60 0.77 -12.24 -20.88
C GLY A 60 -0.06 -12.24 -22.18
N ARG A 61 -1.21 -11.58 -22.23
CA ARG A 61 -1.93 -11.29 -23.48
C ARG A 61 -1.66 -9.85 -23.90
N CYS A 62 -0.80 -9.69 -24.89
CA CYS A 62 -0.46 -8.39 -25.49
C CYS A 62 -1.65 -7.53 -25.85
N GLY A 63 -1.52 -6.25 -25.63
CA GLY A 63 -2.45 -5.25 -26.10
C GLY A 63 -2.88 -4.24 -25.05
N TRP A 64 -1.94 -3.70 -24.26
CA TRP A 64 -2.21 -2.52 -23.47
C TRP A 64 -2.55 -1.34 -24.40
N SER A 65 -3.72 -0.75 -24.19
CA SER A 65 -4.12 0.48 -24.84
C SER A 65 -4.51 1.48 -23.76
N PRO A 66 -3.83 2.64 -23.68
CA PRO A 66 -4.15 3.69 -22.71
C PRO A 66 -5.52 4.35 -22.96
N ASP A 67 -6.16 4.07 -24.09
CA ASP A 67 -7.45 4.66 -24.49
C ASP A 67 -8.68 3.88 -23.97
N ARG A 68 -8.46 2.89 -23.08
CA ARG A 68 -9.60 2.18 -22.50
C ARG A 68 -10.30 3.05 -21.48
N ASP A 69 -11.63 3.10 -21.61
CA ASP A 69 -12.50 3.74 -20.63
C ASP A 69 -12.19 3.19 -19.22
N ARG A 70 -11.98 4.12 -18.29
CA ARG A 70 -11.81 3.81 -16.89
C ARG A 70 -12.99 2.98 -16.39
N ARG A 71 -12.69 1.85 -15.75
CA ARG A 71 -13.66 1.15 -14.93
C ARG A 71 -13.52 1.65 -13.51
N GLU A 72 -14.60 2.22 -12.99
CA GLU A 72 -14.67 2.56 -11.59
C GLU A 72 -14.68 1.26 -10.76
N PRO A 73 -13.84 1.12 -9.70
CA PRO A 73 -13.85 -0.05 -8.84
C PRO A 73 -15.25 -0.28 -8.25
N TYR A 74 -15.70 -1.53 -8.19
CA TYR A 74 -17.05 -1.86 -7.67
C TYR A 74 -17.31 -1.32 -6.27
N ALA A 75 -16.29 -1.23 -5.44
CA ALA A 75 -16.44 -0.73 -4.08
C ALA A 75 -16.46 0.80 -3.97
N TRP A 76 -16.09 1.54 -5.02
CA TRP A 76 -15.91 3.00 -4.94
C TRP A 76 -17.18 3.75 -4.52
N PRO A 77 -18.35 3.56 -5.13
CA PRO A 77 -19.56 4.29 -4.75
C PRO A 77 -19.95 4.06 -3.29
N ALA A 78 -19.88 2.80 -2.83
CA ALA A 78 -20.18 2.44 -1.44
C ALA A 78 -19.14 3.01 -0.46
N PHE A 79 -17.86 3.01 -0.84
CA PHE A 79 -16.79 3.56 -0.03
C PHE A 79 -16.93 5.07 0.13
N LEU A 80 -17.09 5.79 -0.98
CA LEU A 80 -17.28 7.24 -0.96
C LEU A 80 -18.48 7.67 -0.12
N ASP A 81 -19.61 6.96 -0.29
CA ASP A 81 -20.82 7.20 0.52
C ASP A 81 -20.54 7.00 2.03
N ALA A 82 -19.90 5.89 2.38
CA ALA A 82 -19.60 5.56 3.77
C ALA A 82 -18.69 6.60 4.44
N VAL A 83 -17.57 6.96 3.80
CA VAL A 83 -16.61 7.93 4.37
C VAL A 83 -17.11 9.37 4.32
N THR A 84 -18.08 9.67 3.47
CA THR A 84 -18.75 10.98 3.43
C THR A 84 -19.75 11.10 4.57
N LYS A 85 -20.54 10.06 4.83
CA LYS A 85 -21.55 10.05 5.92
C LYS A 85 -20.94 9.97 7.32
N ALA A 86 -19.87 9.22 7.45
CA ALA A 86 -19.13 9.02 8.69
C ALA A 86 -17.62 9.10 8.45
N PRO A 87 -17.09 10.30 8.20
CA PRO A 87 -15.68 10.45 7.96
C PRO A 87 -14.86 10.09 9.21
N PRO A 88 -13.67 9.47 9.04
CA PRO A 88 -12.78 9.25 10.16
C PRO A 88 -12.35 10.58 10.78
N ASP A 89 -12.11 10.61 12.10
CA ASP A 89 -11.77 11.84 12.84
C ASP A 89 -10.54 12.56 12.27
N HIS A 90 -9.56 11.81 11.83
CA HIS A 90 -8.34 12.33 11.18
C HIS A 90 -8.52 12.77 9.73
N ARG A 91 -9.71 12.51 9.11
CA ARG A 91 -10.03 12.87 7.71
C ARG A 91 -9.05 12.31 6.67
N ILE A 92 -8.50 11.13 6.91
CA ILE A 92 -7.56 10.46 6.00
C ILE A 92 -8.14 9.11 5.61
N VAL A 93 -8.11 8.82 4.32
CA VAL A 93 -8.40 7.48 3.77
C VAL A 93 -7.27 7.03 2.86
N LYS A 94 -7.21 5.73 2.59
CA LYS A 94 -6.21 5.16 1.71
C LYS A 94 -6.87 4.69 0.40
N LEU A 95 -6.25 5.01 -0.71
CA LEU A 95 -6.45 4.36 -2.01
C LEU A 95 -5.20 3.57 -2.38
N GLN A 96 -5.35 2.54 -3.19
CA GLN A 96 -4.25 1.81 -3.78
C GLN A 96 -4.44 1.64 -5.27
N VAL A 97 -3.32 1.61 -5.99
CA VAL A 97 -3.25 1.35 -7.42
C VAL A 97 -2.14 0.34 -7.69
N THR A 98 -2.32 -0.53 -8.65
CA THR A 98 -1.22 -1.37 -9.13
C THR A 98 -0.15 -0.48 -9.76
N GLY A 99 1.10 -0.70 -9.38
CA GLY A 99 2.19 0.15 -9.81
C GLY A 99 2.56 -0.02 -11.29
N PRO A 100 3.10 1.03 -11.91
CA PRO A 100 3.46 1.02 -13.33
C PRO A 100 4.53 -0.02 -13.66
N VAL A 101 5.45 -0.32 -12.75
CA VAL A 101 6.48 -1.34 -12.95
C VAL A 101 5.85 -2.73 -13.00
N THR A 102 4.95 -3.01 -12.06
CA THR A 102 4.22 -4.29 -12.02
C THR A 102 3.34 -4.47 -13.25
N LEU A 103 2.61 -3.43 -13.67
CA LEU A 103 1.77 -3.49 -14.88
C LEU A 103 2.62 -3.72 -16.12
N CYS A 104 3.71 -2.97 -16.30
CA CYS A 104 4.62 -3.17 -17.43
C CYS A 104 5.17 -4.59 -17.47
N GLY A 105 5.63 -5.13 -16.35
CA GLY A 105 6.13 -6.51 -16.28
C GLY A 105 5.06 -7.56 -16.56
N ALA A 106 3.78 -7.29 -16.26
CA ALA A 106 2.68 -8.22 -16.50
C ALA A 106 2.16 -8.21 -17.96
N ILE A 107 2.26 -7.05 -18.66
CA ILE A 107 1.77 -6.90 -20.02
C ILE A 107 2.86 -7.03 -21.09
N ALA A 108 4.13 -6.96 -20.70
CA ALA A 108 5.26 -7.17 -21.62
C ALA A 108 5.28 -8.59 -22.19
N ASP A 109 5.71 -8.72 -23.42
CA ASP A 109 6.03 -10.03 -23.98
C ASP A 109 7.22 -10.65 -23.22
N SER A 110 7.24 -11.98 -23.11
CA SER A 110 8.32 -12.71 -22.41
C SER A 110 9.72 -12.44 -22.98
N ASP A 111 9.79 -12.00 -24.23
CA ASP A 111 11.02 -11.74 -24.96
C ASP A 111 11.34 -10.23 -25.07
N ASP A 112 10.56 -9.36 -24.40
CA ASP A 112 10.82 -7.91 -24.43
C ASP A 112 12.10 -7.59 -23.62
N PRO A 113 13.14 -7.06 -24.26
CA PRO A 113 14.40 -6.73 -23.58
C PRO A 113 14.27 -5.51 -22.66
N SER A 114 13.19 -4.75 -22.76
CA SER A 114 13.00 -3.49 -22.04
C SER A 114 11.55 -3.27 -21.59
N PRO A 115 11.00 -4.17 -20.74
CA PRO A 115 9.59 -4.13 -20.36
C PRO A 115 9.18 -2.83 -19.65
N PHE A 116 10.13 -2.10 -19.09
CA PHE A 116 9.85 -0.86 -18.31
C PHE A 116 9.99 0.42 -19.13
N LEU A 117 10.24 0.34 -20.45
CA LEU A 117 10.42 1.52 -21.30
C LEU A 117 9.21 2.47 -21.26
N PHE A 118 7.99 1.92 -21.10
CA PHE A 118 6.75 2.68 -21.06
C PHE A 118 6.23 2.90 -19.63
N ALA A 119 6.99 2.56 -18.59
CA ALA A 119 6.51 2.61 -17.22
C ALA A 119 6.07 4.03 -16.80
N ARG A 120 6.73 5.08 -17.28
CA ARG A 120 6.32 6.46 -17.04
C ARG A 120 4.98 6.81 -17.67
N ASP A 121 4.72 6.35 -18.89
CA ASP A 121 3.43 6.59 -19.57
C ASP A 121 2.31 5.84 -18.87
N VAL A 122 2.58 4.61 -18.40
CA VAL A 122 1.66 3.84 -17.54
C VAL A 122 1.41 4.57 -16.23
N GLY A 123 2.43 5.12 -15.59
CA GLY A 123 2.29 5.94 -14.38
C GLY A 123 1.43 7.19 -14.61
N ALA A 124 1.63 7.88 -15.72
CA ALA A 124 0.83 9.04 -16.10
C ALA A 124 -0.64 8.67 -16.35
N TRP A 125 -0.88 7.56 -17.02
CA TRP A 125 -2.23 7.04 -17.23
C TRP A 125 -2.91 6.66 -15.92
N LEU A 126 -2.24 5.92 -15.03
CA LEU A 126 -2.75 5.57 -13.71
C LEU A 126 -3.10 6.81 -12.90
N GLY A 127 -2.23 7.83 -12.92
CA GLY A 127 -2.49 9.10 -12.25
C GLY A 127 -3.77 9.77 -12.77
N ALA A 128 -3.93 9.83 -14.09
CA ALA A 128 -5.12 10.39 -14.70
C ALA A 128 -6.41 9.60 -14.37
N GLN A 129 -6.31 8.26 -14.26
CA GLN A 129 -7.44 7.41 -13.88
C GLN A 129 -7.83 7.56 -12.41
N THR A 130 -6.87 7.82 -11.52
CA THR A 130 -7.09 7.91 -10.07
C THR A 130 -7.46 9.31 -9.61
N GLN A 131 -7.02 10.34 -10.33
CA GLN A 131 -7.23 11.74 -9.97
C GLN A 131 -8.70 12.10 -9.66
N PRO A 132 -9.72 11.68 -10.44
CA PRO A 132 -11.12 12.01 -10.15
C PRO A 132 -11.59 11.48 -8.78
N GLN A 133 -11.16 10.29 -8.36
CA GLN A 133 -11.50 9.73 -7.04
C GLN A 133 -10.89 10.55 -5.91
N VAL A 134 -9.65 10.98 -6.10
CA VAL A 134 -8.96 11.84 -5.12
C VAL A 134 -9.62 13.21 -5.05
N ASP A 135 -10.03 13.77 -6.17
CA ASP A 135 -10.73 15.06 -6.21
C ASP A 135 -12.10 14.98 -5.52
N GLU A 136 -12.85 13.90 -5.73
CA GLU A 136 -14.12 13.66 -5.03
C GLU A 136 -13.94 13.56 -3.50
N LEU A 137 -12.87 12.94 -3.01
CA LEU A 137 -12.53 12.92 -1.58
C LEU A 137 -12.17 14.31 -1.07
N ARG A 138 -11.32 15.02 -1.82
CA ARG A 138 -10.85 16.38 -1.46
C ARG A 138 -12.03 17.37 -1.37
N GLU A 139 -12.99 17.32 -2.28
CA GLU A 139 -14.22 18.12 -2.22
C GLU A 139 -15.04 17.89 -0.95
N ARG A 140 -14.88 16.72 -0.30
CA ARG A 140 -15.52 16.37 0.96
C ARG A 140 -14.63 16.63 2.19
N GLY A 141 -13.48 17.27 1.97
CA GLY A 141 -12.50 17.56 3.02
C GLY A 141 -11.86 16.29 3.59
N ILE A 142 -11.68 15.27 2.75
CA ILE A 142 -11.03 14.00 3.10
C ILE A 142 -9.74 13.91 2.30
N ASP A 143 -8.62 13.72 2.99
CA ASP A 143 -7.32 13.56 2.36
C ASP A 143 -7.06 12.10 1.97
N CYS A 144 -6.40 11.93 0.84
CA CYS A 144 -6.07 10.62 0.28
C CYS A 144 -4.57 10.32 0.46
N LEU A 145 -4.28 9.20 1.13
CA LEU A 145 -3.00 8.50 1.05
C LEU A 145 -3.06 7.53 -0.14
N LEU A 146 -2.34 7.83 -1.21
CA LEU A 146 -2.26 6.96 -2.37
C LEU A 146 -1.09 5.99 -2.22
N ILE A 147 -1.37 4.68 -2.20
CA ILE A 147 -0.35 3.63 -2.17
C ILE A 147 -0.26 2.96 -3.54
N VAL A 148 0.97 2.85 -4.04
CA VAL A 148 1.30 2.17 -5.30
C VAL A 148 1.83 0.77 -4.97
N ASP A 149 1.13 -0.26 -5.42
CA ASP A 149 1.44 -1.65 -5.13
C ASP A 149 2.41 -2.21 -6.19
N GLU A 150 3.65 -2.49 -5.79
CA GLU A 150 4.73 -2.95 -6.67
C GLU A 150 5.29 -4.33 -6.26
N PRO A 151 4.50 -5.41 -6.36
CA PRO A 151 4.98 -6.75 -6.01
C PRO A 151 6.11 -7.26 -6.92
N ALA A 152 6.20 -6.76 -8.16
CA ALA A 152 7.22 -7.15 -9.13
C ALA A 152 8.50 -6.28 -9.09
N LEU A 153 8.64 -5.39 -8.12
CA LEU A 153 9.72 -4.42 -8.08
C LEU A 153 11.14 -5.04 -8.02
N ASN A 154 11.28 -6.24 -7.47
CA ASN A 154 12.55 -6.96 -7.46
C ASN A 154 13.00 -7.45 -8.84
N MET A 155 12.13 -7.42 -9.83
CA MET A 155 12.47 -7.76 -11.24
C MET A 155 13.04 -6.54 -11.97
N ALA A 156 12.79 -5.34 -11.48
CA ALA A 156 13.35 -4.12 -12.04
C ALA A 156 14.82 -3.96 -11.61
N SER A 157 15.69 -3.62 -12.55
CA SER A 157 17.02 -3.12 -12.22
C SER A 157 16.87 -1.75 -11.52
N VAL A 158 17.88 -1.34 -10.74
CA VAL A 158 17.94 0.02 -10.18
C VAL A 158 18.21 1.00 -11.33
N ASP A 159 17.18 1.28 -12.11
CA ASP A 159 17.21 2.19 -13.24
C ASP A 159 16.45 3.47 -12.86
N PRO A 160 17.00 4.65 -13.07
CA PRO A 160 16.29 5.93 -12.87
C PRO A 160 14.93 6.00 -13.56
N THR A 161 14.75 5.33 -14.71
CA THR A 161 13.46 5.28 -15.43
C THR A 161 12.33 4.66 -14.61
N VAL A 162 12.64 3.75 -13.69
CA VAL A 162 11.67 3.18 -12.74
C VAL A 162 11.17 4.22 -11.75
N ILE A 163 12.06 5.10 -11.29
CA ILE A 163 11.68 6.20 -10.38
C ILE A 163 10.80 7.20 -11.12
N ASP A 164 11.14 7.54 -12.35
CA ASP A 164 10.35 8.44 -13.19
C ASP A 164 8.93 7.90 -13.47
N ALA A 165 8.74 6.60 -13.40
CA ALA A 165 7.43 5.98 -13.57
C ALA A 165 6.43 6.37 -12.45
N TRP A 166 6.93 6.66 -11.25
CA TRP A 166 6.09 7.06 -10.12
C TRP A 166 5.84 8.57 -10.02
N GLU A 167 6.62 9.41 -10.72
CA GLU A 167 6.48 10.88 -10.65
C GLU A 167 5.04 11.37 -10.92
N PRO A 168 4.30 10.85 -11.91
CA PRO A 168 2.92 11.28 -12.13
C PRO A 168 1.97 10.94 -10.97
N LEU A 169 2.29 9.89 -10.19
CA LEU A 169 1.45 9.42 -9.08
C LEU A 169 1.72 10.20 -7.77
N ARG A 170 2.90 10.80 -7.64
CA ARG A 170 3.32 11.54 -6.43
C ARG A 170 2.42 12.72 -6.07
N THR A 171 1.78 13.32 -7.07
CA THR A 171 0.97 14.53 -6.90
C THR A 171 -0.53 14.28 -6.93
N VAL A 172 -0.95 13.03 -7.11
CA VAL A 172 -2.37 12.65 -7.16
C VAL A 172 -2.99 12.75 -5.78
N GLY A 173 -2.44 12.06 -4.78
CA GLY A 173 -2.89 12.10 -3.40
C GLY A 173 -2.34 13.28 -2.61
N ALA A 174 -2.76 13.42 -1.36
CA ALA A 174 -2.16 14.36 -0.41
C ALA A 174 -0.81 13.84 0.12
N ALA A 175 -0.62 12.53 0.08
CA ALA A 175 0.65 11.82 0.27
C ALA A 175 0.65 10.57 -0.61
N TRP A 176 1.84 10.10 -0.99
CA TRP A 176 1.99 8.89 -1.79
C TRP A 176 2.90 7.88 -1.11
N GLY A 177 2.75 6.60 -1.44
CA GLY A 177 3.60 5.56 -0.88
C GLY A 177 3.75 4.35 -1.79
N LEU A 178 4.65 3.46 -1.40
CA LEU A 178 4.89 2.19 -2.06
C LEU A 178 4.53 1.04 -1.12
N HIS A 179 3.84 0.01 -1.65
CA HIS A 179 3.74 -1.30 -1.02
C HIS A 179 4.62 -2.28 -1.77
N VAL A 180 5.56 -2.90 -1.04
CA VAL A 180 6.55 -3.82 -1.58
C VAL A 180 6.49 -5.12 -0.78
N CYS A 181 5.84 -6.16 -1.32
CA CYS A 181 5.79 -7.50 -0.72
C CYS A 181 6.83 -8.47 -1.30
N CYS A 182 7.71 -8.01 -2.19
CA CYS A 182 8.91 -8.72 -2.64
C CYS A 182 10.12 -8.32 -1.78
N ARG A 183 11.30 -8.92 -2.06
CA ARG A 183 12.54 -8.51 -1.40
C ARG A 183 12.82 -7.04 -1.70
N PRO A 184 12.89 -6.16 -0.69
CA PRO A 184 12.99 -4.72 -0.92
C PRO A 184 14.29 -4.33 -1.64
N PRO A 185 14.23 -3.67 -2.80
CA PRO A 185 15.40 -3.11 -3.48
C PRO A 185 15.80 -1.78 -2.82
N TRP A 186 16.50 -1.85 -1.69
CA TRP A 186 16.73 -0.70 -0.80
C TRP A 186 17.27 0.53 -1.49
N ALA A 187 18.26 0.38 -2.40
CA ALA A 187 18.83 1.52 -3.12
C ALA A 187 17.80 2.26 -3.97
N LEU A 188 16.86 1.53 -4.61
CA LEU A 188 15.79 2.12 -5.39
C LEU A 188 14.77 2.82 -4.49
N LEU A 189 14.40 2.21 -3.36
CA LEU A 189 13.45 2.78 -2.41
C LEU A 189 14.00 4.05 -1.74
N GLU A 190 15.29 4.07 -1.40
CA GLU A 190 15.97 5.26 -0.89
C GLU A 190 16.00 6.41 -1.92
N ALA A 191 16.23 6.08 -3.20
CA ALA A 191 16.22 7.08 -4.27
C ALA A 191 14.80 7.60 -4.57
N ALA A 192 13.79 6.73 -4.48
CA ALA A 192 12.39 7.10 -4.68
C ALA A 192 11.83 7.99 -3.57
N GLN A 193 12.28 7.82 -2.33
CA GLN A 193 11.82 8.57 -1.15
C GLN A 193 10.29 8.71 -1.05
N PRO A 194 9.54 7.60 -0.94
CA PRO A 194 8.10 7.67 -0.77
C PRO A 194 7.75 8.32 0.58
N ASP A 195 6.60 9.01 0.65
CA ASP A 195 6.05 9.52 1.90
C ASP A 195 5.70 8.38 2.86
N VAL A 196 5.20 7.25 2.31
CA VAL A 196 4.92 6.03 3.06
C VAL A 196 5.55 4.82 2.37
N LEU A 197 6.25 3.98 3.13
CA LEU A 197 6.78 2.70 2.64
C LEU A 197 6.19 1.53 3.42
N ASN A 198 5.41 0.70 2.73
CA ASN A 198 4.86 -0.53 3.27
C ASN A 198 5.70 -1.75 2.84
N ILE A 199 6.23 -2.47 3.81
CA ILE A 199 7.07 -3.66 3.58
C ILE A 199 6.54 -4.88 4.31
N ASP A 200 6.75 -6.06 3.71
CA ASP A 200 6.39 -7.36 4.30
C ASP A 200 7.48 -7.84 5.28
N LEU A 201 7.22 -7.71 6.58
CA LEU A 201 8.11 -8.24 7.63
C LEU A 201 7.94 -9.73 7.89
N VAL A 202 6.94 -10.38 7.29
CA VAL A 202 6.74 -11.83 7.40
C VAL A 202 7.70 -12.56 6.49
N ALA A 203 7.81 -12.11 5.24
CA ALA A 203 8.74 -12.67 4.27
C ALA A 203 10.18 -12.18 4.46
N PHE A 204 10.37 -10.93 4.90
CA PHE A 204 11.68 -10.28 4.96
C PHE A 204 11.91 -9.63 6.32
N ARG A 205 12.79 -10.22 7.13
CA ARG A 205 13.28 -9.55 8.33
C ARG A 205 14.23 -8.42 7.95
N LEU A 206 14.19 -7.33 8.71
CA LEU A 206 15.17 -6.27 8.56
C LEU A 206 16.54 -6.76 9.02
N ASP A 207 17.41 -7.04 8.06
CA ASP A 207 18.84 -7.23 8.28
C ASP A 207 19.53 -5.88 8.52
N GLN A 208 20.86 -5.90 8.63
CA GLN A 208 21.64 -4.69 8.85
C GLN A 208 21.38 -3.65 7.73
N THR A 209 21.44 -4.04 6.48
CA THR A 209 21.24 -3.16 5.33
C THR A 209 19.84 -2.56 5.31
N GLY A 210 18.81 -3.38 5.52
CA GLY A 210 17.42 -2.91 5.59
C GLY A 210 17.19 -1.94 6.74
N GLY A 211 17.72 -2.21 7.92
CA GLY A 211 17.62 -1.31 9.08
C GLY A 211 18.30 0.04 8.85
N GLU A 212 19.46 0.05 8.18
CA GLU A 212 20.16 1.29 7.81
C GLU A 212 19.38 2.11 6.75
N SER A 213 18.82 1.43 5.75
CA SER A 213 18.01 2.07 4.71
C SER A 213 16.74 2.68 5.28
N VAL A 214 15.99 1.94 6.10
CA VAL A 214 14.81 2.46 6.79
C VAL A 214 15.17 3.64 7.68
N SER A 215 16.28 3.56 8.44
CA SER A 215 16.74 4.67 9.28
C SER A 215 17.04 5.93 8.45
N ARG A 216 17.67 5.78 7.28
CA ARG A 216 17.91 6.94 6.38
C ARG A 216 16.62 7.55 5.85
N MET A 217 15.71 6.70 5.33
CA MET A 217 14.43 7.16 4.78
C MET A 217 13.55 7.84 5.82
N THR A 218 13.45 7.26 7.03
CA THR A 218 12.65 7.86 8.11
C THR A 218 13.21 9.21 8.58
N ARG A 219 14.53 9.40 8.58
CA ARG A 219 15.13 10.73 8.83
C ARG A 219 14.75 11.77 7.78
N LEU A 220 14.56 11.34 6.54
CA LEU A 220 14.14 12.20 5.43
C LEU A 220 12.63 12.42 5.38
N GLY A 221 11.85 11.75 6.26
CA GLY A 221 10.42 11.97 6.41
C GLY A 221 9.53 10.82 5.96
N THR A 222 10.09 9.71 5.45
CA THR A 222 9.29 8.53 5.11
C THR A 222 8.65 7.94 6.37
N THR A 223 7.35 7.72 6.34
CA THR A 223 6.59 6.97 7.34
C THR A 223 6.60 5.49 6.96
N MET A 224 6.83 4.61 7.93
CA MET A 224 6.80 3.17 7.69
C MET A 224 5.39 2.61 7.87
N ALA A 225 5.01 1.66 7.01
CA ALA A 225 3.86 0.79 7.19
C ALA A 225 4.36 -0.66 7.27
N TRP A 226 4.14 -1.29 8.42
CA TRP A 226 4.73 -2.58 8.75
C TRP A 226 3.77 -3.72 8.47
N GLY A 227 4.07 -4.58 7.51
CA GLY A 227 3.35 -5.83 7.24
C GLY A 227 3.72 -6.91 8.23
N ILE A 228 2.99 -7.01 9.36
CA ILE A 228 3.41 -7.82 10.51
C ILE A 228 2.74 -9.18 10.63
N THR A 229 1.63 -9.41 9.94
CA THR A 229 0.89 -10.68 10.04
C THR A 229 0.72 -11.36 8.68
N PRO A 230 0.98 -12.66 8.58
CA PRO A 230 0.83 -13.39 7.32
C PRO A 230 -0.64 -13.52 6.92
N VAL A 231 -0.90 -13.54 5.61
CA VAL A 231 -2.25 -13.74 5.08
C VAL A 231 -2.60 -15.22 4.87
N HIS A 232 -1.60 -16.08 4.65
CA HIS A 232 -1.80 -17.50 4.30
C HIS A 232 -1.88 -18.44 5.50
N GLN A 233 -1.49 -18.00 6.70
CA GLN A 233 -1.50 -18.80 7.90
C GLN A 233 -2.04 -18.04 9.10
N ILE A 234 -2.59 -18.76 10.07
CA ILE A 234 -2.98 -18.17 11.37
C ILE A 234 -1.77 -18.16 12.27
N GLU A 235 -1.49 -16.99 12.86
CA GLU A 235 -0.48 -16.90 13.91
C GLU A 235 -1.02 -16.11 15.13
N PRO A 236 -0.49 -16.36 16.32
CA PRO A 236 -0.87 -15.59 17.51
C PRO A 236 -0.42 -14.13 17.41
N ALA A 237 -1.24 -13.20 17.89
CA ALA A 237 -0.95 -11.75 17.87
C ALA A 237 0.40 -11.38 18.54
N ARG A 238 0.86 -12.17 19.55
CA ARG A 238 2.18 -11.97 20.16
C ARG A 238 3.33 -12.14 19.19
N VAL A 239 3.20 -13.02 18.18
CA VAL A 239 4.24 -13.22 17.14
C VAL A 239 4.30 -12.01 16.22
N ALA A 240 3.15 -11.50 15.81
CA ALA A 240 3.07 -10.26 15.02
C ALA A 240 3.61 -9.05 15.81
N ALA A 241 3.29 -8.94 17.10
CA ALA A 241 3.81 -7.90 18.00
C ALA A 241 5.35 -7.99 18.13
N SER A 242 5.90 -9.20 18.36
CA SER A 242 7.37 -9.39 18.42
C SER A 242 8.04 -8.95 17.13
N ARG A 243 7.47 -9.30 15.98
CA ARG A 243 7.98 -8.90 14.65
C ARG A 243 8.05 -7.39 14.49
N LEU A 244 7.02 -6.67 14.94
CA LEU A 244 6.99 -5.21 14.93
C LEU A 244 8.08 -4.63 15.87
N ILE A 245 8.18 -5.13 17.09
CA ILE A 245 9.17 -4.70 18.08
C ILE A 245 10.58 -4.90 17.53
N ASP A 246 10.90 -6.11 17.02
CA ASP A 246 12.20 -6.43 16.44
C ASP A 246 12.57 -5.48 15.27
N ALA A 247 11.61 -5.16 14.41
CA ALA A 247 11.83 -4.23 13.30
C ALA A 247 12.12 -2.81 13.80
N VAL A 248 11.30 -2.30 14.73
CA VAL A 248 11.48 -0.98 15.34
C VAL A 248 12.80 -0.87 16.08
N GLU A 249 13.18 -1.88 16.86
CA GLU A 249 14.46 -1.92 17.57
C GLU A 249 15.65 -1.99 16.60
N SER A 250 15.51 -2.75 15.51
CA SER A 250 16.53 -2.81 14.45
C SER A 250 16.82 -1.44 13.85
N VAL A 251 15.80 -0.59 13.67
CA VAL A 251 15.97 0.78 13.19
C VAL A 251 16.52 1.70 14.28
N ARG A 252 15.99 1.63 15.52
CA ARG A 252 16.43 2.46 16.66
C ARG A 252 17.89 2.24 17.01
N ALA A 253 18.40 1.01 16.94
CA ALA A 253 19.79 0.69 17.24
C ALA A 253 20.79 1.44 16.34
N ARG A 254 20.35 1.94 15.19
CA ARG A 254 21.16 2.61 14.16
C ARG A 254 21.02 4.12 14.15
N ASP A 255 19.99 4.62 14.81
CA ASP A 255 19.72 6.05 14.88
C ASP A 255 19.52 6.49 16.34
N ARG A 256 20.48 7.26 16.87
CA ARG A 256 20.47 7.73 18.24
C ARG A 256 19.64 8.99 18.46
N VAL A 257 19.09 9.61 17.40
CA VAL A 257 18.44 10.93 17.48
C VAL A 257 17.10 10.91 16.69
N GLY A 258 16.00 10.96 17.40
CA GLY A 258 14.69 11.36 16.82
C GLY A 258 13.85 10.28 16.13
N THR A 259 14.36 9.06 15.92
CA THR A 259 13.62 7.97 15.21
C THR A 259 12.45 7.43 16.04
N ALA A 260 12.51 7.52 17.36
CA ALA A 260 11.46 6.97 18.23
C ALA A 260 10.09 7.60 18.01
N ASP A 261 10.03 8.92 17.83
CA ASP A 261 8.76 9.63 17.59
C ASP A 261 8.21 9.38 16.19
N ARG A 262 9.09 9.25 15.19
CA ARG A 262 8.69 8.93 13.80
C ARG A 262 8.17 7.51 13.66
N LEU A 263 8.77 6.55 14.36
CA LEU A 263 8.26 5.17 14.41
C LEU A 263 6.91 5.08 15.12
N ALA A 264 6.61 6.00 16.03
CA ALA A 264 5.30 6.09 16.64
C ALA A 264 4.19 6.52 15.64
N GLY A 265 4.53 7.26 14.57
CA GLY A 265 3.64 7.57 13.46
C GLY A 265 3.49 6.47 12.42
N SER A 266 4.11 5.29 12.63
CA SER A 266 4.03 4.18 11.67
C SER A 266 2.63 3.62 11.52
N LEU A 267 2.34 3.08 10.34
CA LEU A 267 1.16 2.28 10.07
C LEU A 267 1.47 0.77 10.24
N VAL A 268 0.43 -0.02 10.42
CA VAL A 268 0.54 -1.48 10.56
C VAL A 268 -0.46 -2.15 9.63
N THR A 269 0.02 -3.16 8.89
CA THR A 269 -0.76 -3.89 7.89
C THR A 269 -0.57 -5.40 8.02
N ALA A 270 -1.38 -6.17 7.29
CA ALA A 270 -0.99 -7.52 6.91
C ALA A 270 0.20 -7.49 5.95
N SER A 271 0.83 -8.65 5.72
CA SER A 271 1.97 -8.78 4.81
C SER A 271 1.60 -8.52 3.35
N CYS A 272 0.34 -8.76 2.98
CA CYS A 272 -0.19 -8.60 1.63
C CYS A 272 -1.71 -8.41 1.68
N GLY A 273 -2.34 -8.23 0.51
CA GLY A 273 -3.79 -8.22 0.38
C GLY A 273 -4.42 -9.59 0.67
N THR A 274 -5.66 -9.59 1.13
CA THR A 274 -6.37 -10.81 1.57
C THR A 274 -7.37 -11.34 0.54
N GLY A 275 -7.43 -10.75 -0.66
CA GLY A 275 -8.43 -11.06 -1.70
C GLY A 275 -8.58 -12.54 -2.04
N ALA A 276 -7.50 -13.32 -1.98
CA ALA A 276 -7.51 -14.76 -2.20
C ALA A 276 -7.95 -15.60 -0.98
N GLN A 277 -8.16 -14.95 0.18
CA GLN A 277 -8.50 -15.65 1.42
C GLN A 277 -10.01 -15.82 1.61
N ALA A 278 -10.43 -16.42 2.74
CA ALA A 278 -11.82 -16.45 3.17
C ALA A 278 -12.14 -15.18 4.01
N ILE A 279 -13.41 -14.80 4.09
CA ILE A 279 -13.86 -13.59 4.82
C ILE A 279 -13.55 -13.68 6.32
N ASP A 280 -13.73 -14.85 6.91
CA ASP A 280 -13.40 -15.09 8.32
C ASP A 280 -11.90 -14.97 8.59
N ARG A 281 -11.06 -15.34 7.62
CA ARG A 281 -9.61 -15.15 7.67
C ARG A 281 -9.27 -13.66 7.69
N GLU A 282 -9.87 -12.86 6.82
CA GLU A 282 -9.69 -11.41 6.81
C GLU A 282 -10.09 -10.79 8.15
N SER A 283 -11.25 -11.16 8.69
CA SER A 283 -11.72 -10.69 9.99
C SER A 283 -10.77 -11.07 11.13
N HIS A 284 -10.18 -12.26 11.06
CA HIS A 284 -9.16 -12.71 12.02
C HIS A 284 -7.90 -11.86 11.92
N ILE A 285 -7.40 -11.60 10.70
CA ILE A 285 -6.20 -10.77 10.45
C ILE A 285 -6.38 -9.37 11.03
N ALA A 286 -7.50 -8.71 10.75
CA ALA A 286 -7.81 -7.40 11.32
C ALA A 286 -7.83 -7.41 12.86
N GLY A 287 -8.35 -8.48 13.46
CA GLY A 287 -8.32 -8.69 14.92
C GLY A 287 -6.91 -8.89 15.47
N VAL A 288 -6.06 -9.64 14.75
CA VAL A 288 -4.64 -9.85 15.10
C VAL A 288 -3.87 -8.55 15.08
N LEU A 289 -4.04 -7.71 14.05
CA LEU A 289 -3.35 -6.42 13.95
C LEU A 289 -3.65 -5.54 15.16
N ARG A 290 -4.91 -5.35 15.52
CA ARG A 290 -5.30 -4.55 16.70
C ARG A 290 -4.77 -5.11 18.01
N THR A 291 -4.81 -6.43 18.16
CA THR A 291 -4.30 -7.09 19.39
C THR A 291 -2.78 -6.96 19.48
N ALA A 292 -2.07 -7.12 18.36
CA ALA A 292 -0.62 -7.00 18.31
C ALA A 292 -0.14 -5.60 18.68
N LEU A 293 -0.83 -4.55 18.22
CA LEU A 293 -0.54 -3.17 18.62
C LEU A 293 -0.71 -2.96 20.13
N GLY A 294 -1.79 -3.46 20.71
CA GLY A 294 -2.01 -3.40 22.17
C GLY A 294 -0.94 -4.13 22.98
N LEU A 295 -0.25 -5.12 22.39
CA LEU A 295 0.89 -5.82 23.03
C LEU A 295 2.23 -5.08 22.80
N ALA A 296 2.41 -4.43 21.67
CA ALA A 296 3.67 -3.76 21.32
C ALA A 296 3.85 -2.41 22.04
N VAL A 297 2.76 -1.78 22.49
CA VAL A 297 2.77 -0.45 23.16
C VAL A 297 2.95 -0.58 24.70
N ARG A 298 2.80 -1.78 25.25
CA ARG A 298 3.01 -2.06 26.70
C ARG A 298 4.51 -2.27 27.00
#